data_60b939bfa0c84d7b8645e70c1b11ffc8
#
_entry.id   60b939bfa0c84d7b8645e70c1b11ffc8
#
_cell.length_a   1.000
_cell.length_b   1.000
_cell.length_c   1.000
_cell.angle_alpha   90.00
_cell.angle_beta   90.00
_cell.angle_gamma   90.00
#
_symmetry.space_group_name_H-M   'P 1'
#
loop_
_entity.id
_entity.type
_entity.pdbx_description
1 polymer ?
#
loop_
_entity_poly.entity_id
_entity_poly.type
_entity_poly.pdbx_seq_one_letter_code
_entity_poly.pdbx_strand_id
1 'polypeptide(L)'
;ALEVLSREEANYRTAAQYARHPLGGLAYRLPESHELHRLEKDPLLAEPLAWAFDVLKLWPLPVEEVALRGSLLEGKVLLGLVGGVPEALKRPAKALVQEGFAGVVWAEPSPKGRFRGRVTPLAGERTLLEAFGPLKATVSVESFSQVNPLAAGALLEEARTLVFGGRRALELYAGSGLFSLLLSPRYEEVVAVEISKEAVRRGEMDRKRLGAENVRFLRMDARKAEA
;
A
#
# COMPACT_ATOMS: atom_id res chain seq x y z
N ALA A 1 27.63 19.58 3.91
CA ALA A 1 27.58 18.16 4.33
C ALA A 1 26.23 17.61 3.94
N LEU A 2 26.19 16.39 3.44
CA LEU A 2 24.93 15.68 3.14
C LEU A 2 24.39 15.13 4.47
N GLU A 3 23.22 15.59 4.86
CA GLU A 3 22.52 15.05 6.02
C GLU A 3 21.68 13.85 5.57
N VAL A 4 21.86 12.72 6.22
CA VAL A 4 21.08 11.49 5.94
C VAL A 4 20.08 11.31 7.07
N LEU A 5 18.79 11.39 6.73
CA LEU A 5 17.70 11.04 7.64
C LEU A 5 17.48 9.53 7.57
N SER A 6 17.84 8.81 8.62
CA SER A 6 17.58 7.38 8.76
C SER A 6 16.53 7.14 9.85
N ARG A 7 15.74 6.11 9.66
CA ARG A 7 14.79 5.58 10.62
C ARG A 7 15.12 4.10 10.83
N GLU A 8 14.19 3.29 11.25
CA GLU A 8 14.38 1.88 11.53
C GLU A 8 15.11 1.12 10.39
N GLU A 9 16.12 0.32 10.74
CA GLU A 9 16.87 -0.53 9.81
C GLU A 9 16.18 -1.89 9.57
N ALA A 10 15.34 -2.34 10.49
CA ALA A 10 14.56 -3.57 10.43
C ALA A 10 13.15 -3.33 10.99
N ASN A 11 12.24 -4.28 10.81
CA ASN A 11 10.88 -4.26 11.37
C ASN A 11 10.05 -3.02 10.98
N TYR A 12 10.34 -2.42 9.82
CA TYR A 12 9.69 -1.18 9.36
C TYR A 12 8.68 -1.39 8.23
N ARG A 13 8.76 -2.54 7.54
CA ARG A 13 8.01 -2.75 6.30
C ARG A 13 6.55 -3.07 6.59
N THR A 14 5.66 -2.21 6.13
CA THR A 14 4.20 -2.37 6.22
C THR A 14 3.56 -2.88 4.93
N ALA A 15 4.36 -3.27 3.93
CA ALA A 15 3.88 -3.97 2.75
C ALA A 15 4.91 -4.99 2.27
N ALA A 16 4.44 -6.16 1.89
CA ALA A 16 5.28 -7.22 1.31
C ALA A 16 4.48 -8.06 0.31
N GLN A 17 5.20 -8.74 -0.58
CA GLN A 17 4.62 -9.62 -1.58
C GLN A 17 5.50 -10.86 -1.72
N TYR A 18 4.86 -12.02 -1.75
CA TYR A 18 5.55 -13.30 -1.79
C TYR A 18 4.92 -14.20 -2.85
N ALA A 19 5.74 -14.99 -3.53
CA ALA A 19 5.27 -16.14 -4.25
C ALA A 19 4.94 -17.28 -3.28
N ARG A 20 4.02 -18.15 -3.65
CA ARG A 20 3.81 -19.42 -2.96
C ARG A 20 4.87 -20.42 -3.44
N HIS A 21 5.59 -21.01 -2.50
CA HIS A 21 6.57 -22.05 -2.86
C HIS A 21 5.84 -23.38 -3.12
N PRO A 22 6.22 -24.16 -4.16
CA PRO A 22 5.56 -25.44 -4.47
C PRO A 22 5.56 -26.46 -3.31
N LEU A 23 6.60 -26.45 -2.49
CA LEU A 23 6.72 -27.29 -1.29
C LEU A 23 6.09 -26.66 -0.04
N GLY A 24 5.24 -25.65 -0.23
CA GLY A 24 4.63 -24.89 0.86
C GLY A 24 5.49 -23.74 1.39
N GLY A 25 4.84 -22.79 2.06
CA GLY A 25 5.49 -21.59 2.58
C GLY A 25 5.51 -20.42 1.59
N LEU A 26 6.23 -19.38 1.97
CA LEU A 26 6.38 -18.14 1.22
C LEU A 26 7.79 -18.01 0.66
N ALA A 27 7.94 -17.39 -0.50
CA ALA A 27 9.21 -17.27 -1.18
C ALA A 27 9.38 -15.92 -1.89
N TYR A 28 10.61 -15.46 -2.02
CA TYR A 28 10.99 -14.44 -2.99
C TYR A 28 11.40 -15.08 -4.32
N ARG A 29 11.13 -14.38 -5.41
CA ARG A 29 11.76 -14.70 -6.70
C ARG A 29 13.19 -14.17 -6.70
N LEU A 30 14.14 -14.99 -7.12
CA LEU A 30 15.52 -14.54 -7.31
C LEU A 30 15.58 -13.53 -8.48
N PRO A 31 16.46 -12.53 -8.40
CA PRO A 31 16.63 -11.56 -9.48
C PRO A 31 16.91 -12.26 -10.82
N GLU A 32 16.28 -11.76 -11.89
CA GLU A 32 16.47 -12.26 -13.26
C GLU A 32 16.21 -13.76 -13.46
N SER A 33 15.45 -14.38 -12.56
CA SER A 33 15.17 -15.81 -12.52
C SER A 33 13.70 -16.10 -12.18
N HIS A 34 13.25 -17.31 -12.54
CA HIS A 34 11.98 -17.86 -12.06
C HIS A 34 12.13 -18.69 -10.78
N GLU A 35 13.36 -18.87 -10.32
CA GLU A 35 13.63 -19.62 -9.10
C GLU A 35 13.06 -18.94 -7.87
N LEU A 36 12.58 -19.76 -6.94
CA LEU A 36 11.97 -19.33 -5.69
C LEU A 36 12.89 -19.62 -4.52
N HIS A 37 13.27 -18.59 -3.78
CA HIS A 37 13.97 -18.73 -2.51
C HIS A 37 12.94 -18.77 -1.38
N ARG A 38 12.77 -19.93 -0.75
CA ARG A 38 11.85 -20.12 0.37
C ARG A 38 12.33 -19.38 1.60
N LEU A 39 11.43 -18.67 2.25
CA LEU A 39 11.73 -17.85 3.41
C LEU A 39 11.29 -18.54 4.69
N GLU A 40 12.16 -18.56 5.70
CA GLU A 40 11.81 -18.93 7.05
C GLU A 40 11.28 -17.74 7.84
N LYS A 41 11.83 -16.56 7.61
CA LYS A 41 11.40 -15.27 8.17
C LYS A 41 11.75 -14.12 7.23
N ASP A 42 11.13 -12.98 7.42
CA ASP A 42 11.49 -11.72 6.76
C ASP A 42 11.76 -10.65 7.83
N PRO A 43 13.03 -10.32 8.13
CA PRO A 43 13.39 -9.42 9.24
C PRO A 43 13.01 -7.96 9.00
N LEU A 44 12.58 -7.60 7.78
CA LEU A 44 12.16 -6.24 7.45
C LEU A 44 10.70 -5.97 7.81
N LEU A 45 9.89 -7.02 8.05
CA LEU A 45 8.47 -6.87 8.32
C LEU A 45 8.23 -6.22 9.68
N ALA A 46 7.39 -5.20 9.69
CA ALA A 46 6.81 -4.67 10.91
C ALA A 46 5.93 -5.73 11.60
N GLU A 47 5.74 -5.60 12.92
CA GLU A 47 5.06 -6.58 13.77
C GLU A 47 3.75 -7.15 13.19
N PRO A 48 2.78 -6.35 12.73
CA PRO A 48 1.55 -6.91 12.17
C PRO A 48 1.79 -7.81 10.95
N LEU A 49 2.80 -7.47 10.12
CA LEU A 49 3.13 -8.28 8.95
C LEU A 49 3.95 -9.51 9.30
N ALA A 50 4.82 -9.45 10.29
CA ALA A 50 5.59 -10.59 10.76
C ALA A 50 4.65 -11.71 11.25
N TRP A 51 3.65 -11.36 12.06
CA TRP A 51 2.57 -12.28 12.42
C TRP A 51 1.84 -12.86 11.20
N ALA A 52 1.42 -12.01 10.26
CA ALA A 52 0.71 -12.44 9.05
C ALA A 52 1.57 -13.38 8.18
N PHE A 53 2.88 -13.13 8.10
CA PHE A 53 3.84 -13.99 7.42
C PHE A 53 3.87 -15.39 8.06
N ASP A 54 3.97 -15.47 9.38
CA ASP A 54 4.04 -16.73 10.12
C ASP A 54 2.74 -17.55 9.98
N VAL A 55 1.59 -16.90 10.00
CA VAL A 55 0.30 -17.55 9.71
C VAL A 55 0.28 -18.09 8.29
N LEU A 56 0.58 -17.25 7.28
CA LEU A 56 0.49 -17.63 5.86
C LEU A 56 1.52 -18.66 5.44
N LYS A 57 2.68 -18.70 6.10
CA LYS A 57 3.72 -19.71 5.86
C LYS A 57 3.17 -21.13 6.03
N LEU A 58 2.25 -21.31 6.97
CA LEU A 58 1.65 -22.60 7.31
C LEU A 58 0.31 -22.86 6.61
N TRP A 59 -0.34 -21.81 6.08
CA TRP A 59 -1.68 -21.93 5.52
C TRP A 59 -1.66 -22.45 4.08
N PRO A 60 -2.35 -23.55 3.75
CA PRO A 60 -2.37 -24.11 2.41
C PRO A 60 -3.37 -23.35 1.50
N LEU A 61 -2.90 -22.30 0.84
CA LEU A 61 -3.71 -21.53 -0.10
C LEU A 61 -3.38 -21.90 -1.55
N PRO A 62 -4.36 -22.25 -2.39
CA PRO A 62 -4.17 -22.58 -3.80
C PRO A 62 -4.10 -21.29 -4.65
N VAL A 63 -3.09 -20.47 -4.39
CA VAL A 63 -2.83 -19.20 -5.08
C VAL A 63 -1.37 -19.12 -5.52
N GLU A 64 -1.07 -18.30 -6.50
CA GLU A 64 0.30 -18.13 -7.01
C GLU A 64 1.13 -17.19 -6.12
N GLU A 65 0.49 -16.11 -5.65
CA GLU A 65 1.15 -15.09 -4.85
C GLU A 65 0.24 -14.56 -3.75
N VAL A 66 0.86 -14.01 -2.72
CA VAL A 66 0.18 -13.27 -1.66
C VAL A 66 0.79 -11.88 -1.53
N ALA A 67 -0.04 -10.89 -1.20
CA ALA A 67 0.38 -9.54 -0.89
C ALA A 67 -0.15 -9.13 0.48
N LEU A 68 0.70 -8.53 1.28
CA LEU A 68 0.36 -8.02 2.61
C LEU A 68 0.40 -6.50 2.61
N ARG A 69 -0.57 -5.88 3.24
CA ARG A 69 -0.57 -4.47 3.60
C ARG A 69 -1.00 -4.31 5.05
N GLY A 70 -0.07 -3.87 5.89
CA GLY A 70 -0.36 -3.55 7.28
C GLY A 70 -0.56 -2.07 7.53
N SER A 71 -1.04 -1.80 8.72
CA SER A 71 -1.07 -0.49 9.34
C SER A 71 -0.48 -0.60 10.75
N LEU A 72 0.55 0.21 11.03
CA LEU A 72 1.08 0.37 12.38
C LEU A 72 0.10 1.12 13.27
N LEU A 73 -0.65 2.06 12.69
CA LEU A 73 -1.65 2.85 13.41
C LEU A 73 -2.78 1.98 13.96
N GLU A 74 -3.26 1.00 13.17
CA GLU A 74 -4.39 0.15 13.55
C GLU A 74 -3.95 -1.23 14.08
N GLY A 75 -2.68 -1.62 13.94
CA GLY A 75 -2.17 -2.94 14.29
C GLY A 75 -2.79 -4.08 13.45
N LYS A 76 -3.26 -3.77 12.24
CA LYS A 76 -4.02 -4.68 11.38
C LYS A 76 -3.29 -5.00 10.07
N VAL A 77 -3.70 -6.10 9.42
CA VAL A 77 -3.16 -6.53 8.12
C VAL A 77 -4.29 -6.89 7.15
N LEU A 78 -4.18 -6.38 5.92
CA LEU A 78 -4.96 -6.82 4.75
C LEU A 78 -4.16 -7.84 3.96
N LEU A 79 -4.86 -8.82 3.40
CA LEU A 79 -4.30 -9.86 2.55
C LEU A 79 -4.85 -9.78 1.12
N GLY A 80 -3.96 -9.75 0.14
CA GLY A 80 -4.26 -9.95 -1.27
C GLY A 80 -3.85 -11.35 -1.71
N LEU A 81 -4.78 -12.07 -2.33
CA LEU A 81 -4.57 -13.38 -2.94
C LEU A 81 -4.54 -13.23 -4.45
N VAL A 82 -3.44 -13.62 -5.11
CA VAL A 82 -3.30 -13.50 -6.57
C VAL A 82 -3.30 -14.90 -7.17
N GLY A 83 -4.17 -15.13 -8.15
CA GLY A 83 -4.37 -16.45 -8.77
C GLY A 83 -5.37 -17.32 -8.03
N GLY A 84 -5.47 -18.56 -8.49
CA GLY A 84 -6.49 -19.49 -8.01
C GLY A 84 -7.92 -19.11 -8.43
N VAL A 85 -8.89 -19.87 -7.95
CA VAL A 85 -10.31 -19.68 -8.26
C VAL A 85 -11.01 -18.92 -7.13
N PRO A 86 -11.56 -17.72 -7.36
CA PRO A 86 -12.10 -16.88 -6.29
C PRO A 86 -13.22 -17.57 -5.48
N GLU A 87 -14.07 -18.37 -6.12
CA GLU A 87 -15.13 -19.10 -5.41
C GLU A 87 -14.58 -20.09 -4.38
N ALA A 88 -13.48 -20.80 -4.73
CA ALA A 88 -12.80 -21.73 -3.81
C ALA A 88 -12.11 -21.01 -2.64
N LEU A 89 -11.77 -19.73 -2.82
CA LEU A 89 -11.07 -18.93 -1.82
C LEU A 89 -12.01 -18.23 -0.81
N LYS A 90 -13.32 -18.19 -1.05
CA LYS A 90 -14.28 -17.50 -0.16
C LYS A 90 -14.28 -18.07 1.27
N ARG A 91 -14.28 -19.41 1.42
CA ARG A 91 -14.26 -20.06 2.73
C ARG A 91 -12.91 -19.85 3.45
N PRO A 92 -11.75 -20.10 2.80
CA PRO A 92 -10.45 -19.73 3.36
C PRO A 92 -10.33 -18.27 3.76
N ALA A 93 -10.83 -17.33 2.94
CA ALA A 93 -10.79 -15.91 3.24
C ALA A 93 -11.55 -15.55 4.53
N LYS A 94 -12.73 -16.13 4.74
CA LYS A 94 -13.50 -15.95 5.99
C LYS A 94 -12.74 -16.49 7.19
N ALA A 95 -12.12 -17.67 7.06
CA ALA A 95 -11.33 -18.27 8.13
C ALA A 95 -10.09 -17.41 8.46
N LEU A 96 -9.42 -16.85 7.46
CA LEU A 96 -8.30 -15.93 7.68
C LEU A 96 -8.71 -14.63 8.39
N VAL A 97 -9.91 -14.11 8.11
CA VAL A 97 -10.45 -12.97 8.88
C VAL A 97 -10.73 -13.36 10.33
N GLN A 98 -11.24 -14.58 10.59
CA GLN A 98 -11.42 -15.10 11.95
C GLN A 98 -10.08 -15.32 12.67
N GLU A 99 -9.01 -15.65 11.94
CA GLU A 99 -7.64 -15.76 12.47
C GLU A 99 -7.03 -14.42 12.87
N GLY A 100 -7.52 -13.30 12.32
CA GLY A 100 -7.06 -11.97 12.70
C GLY A 100 -6.71 -11.03 11.54
N PHE A 101 -6.81 -11.49 10.28
CA PHE A 101 -6.67 -10.56 9.16
C PHE A 101 -7.84 -9.59 9.12
N ALA A 102 -7.56 -8.32 8.87
CA ALA A 102 -8.62 -7.31 8.75
C ALA A 102 -9.51 -7.55 7.53
N GLY A 103 -8.93 -8.05 6.45
CA GLY A 103 -9.68 -8.40 5.27
C GLY A 103 -8.85 -9.10 4.21
N VAL A 104 -9.55 -9.71 3.26
CA VAL A 104 -8.97 -10.51 2.18
C VAL A 104 -9.58 -10.09 0.86
N VAL A 105 -8.74 -9.77 -0.11
CA VAL A 105 -9.13 -9.53 -1.51
C VAL A 105 -8.50 -10.57 -2.42
N TRP A 106 -9.18 -10.90 -3.49
CA TRP A 106 -8.65 -11.72 -4.58
C TRP A 106 -8.33 -10.83 -5.78
N ALA A 107 -7.23 -11.14 -6.48
CA ALA A 107 -6.86 -10.50 -7.73
C ALA A 107 -6.60 -11.52 -8.82
N GLU A 108 -7.12 -11.24 -10.01
CA GLU A 108 -6.81 -11.99 -11.21
C GLU A 108 -5.33 -11.76 -11.60
N PRO A 109 -4.56 -12.83 -11.92
CA PRO A 109 -3.23 -12.66 -12.47
C PRO A 109 -3.25 -11.80 -13.72
N SER A 110 -2.32 -10.88 -13.85
CA SER A 110 -2.26 -9.97 -14.99
C SER A 110 -0.83 -9.72 -15.43
N PRO A 111 -0.52 -9.81 -16.74
CA PRO A 111 0.81 -9.48 -17.26
C PRO A 111 1.17 -8.00 -17.10
N LYS A 112 0.16 -7.14 -16.84
CA LYS A 112 0.34 -5.69 -16.57
C LYS A 112 0.76 -5.41 -15.12
N GLY A 113 0.91 -6.44 -14.31
CA GLY A 113 1.26 -6.35 -12.89
C GLY A 113 0.13 -6.74 -11.95
N ARG A 114 0.48 -6.93 -10.68
CA ARG A 114 -0.47 -7.31 -9.61
C ARG A 114 -1.56 -6.26 -9.47
N PHE A 115 -2.77 -6.71 -9.19
CA PHE A 115 -3.95 -5.84 -9.02
C PHE A 115 -4.29 -4.95 -10.22
N ARG A 116 -3.78 -5.29 -11.43
CA ARG A 116 -4.13 -4.61 -12.70
C ARG A 116 -5.23 -5.33 -13.49
N GLY A 117 -5.58 -6.55 -13.07
CA GLY A 117 -6.76 -7.29 -13.52
C GLY A 117 -7.99 -7.01 -12.66
N ARG A 118 -8.94 -7.94 -12.69
CA ARG A 118 -10.11 -7.89 -11.81
C ARG A 118 -9.70 -8.09 -10.35
N VAL A 119 -10.22 -7.25 -9.45
CA VAL A 119 -10.05 -7.38 -8.01
C VAL A 119 -11.41 -7.51 -7.34
N THR A 120 -11.55 -8.52 -6.47
CA THR A 120 -12.81 -8.84 -5.80
C THR A 120 -12.57 -8.98 -4.30
N PRO A 121 -13.27 -8.22 -3.44
CA PRO A 121 -13.27 -8.46 -2.00
C PRO A 121 -13.87 -9.84 -1.69
N LEU A 122 -13.20 -10.62 -0.83
CA LEU A 122 -13.67 -11.93 -0.41
C LEU A 122 -14.25 -11.92 1.01
N ALA A 123 -13.60 -11.20 1.93
CA ALA A 123 -14.04 -11.08 3.33
C ALA A 123 -13.42 -9.84 3.99
N GLY A 124 -14.09 -9.29 5.00
CA GLY A 124 -13.58 -8.24 5.87
C GLY A 124 -13.38 -6.87 5.18
N GLU A 125 -12.44 -6.12 5.70
CA GLU A 125 -12.11 -4.75 5.28
C GLU A 125 -11.33 -4.73 3.95
N ARG A 126 -11.43 -3.64 3.21
CA ARG A 126 -10.68 -3.45 1.95
C ARG A 126 -9.54 -2.45 2.10
N THR A 127 -9.62 -1.61 3.10
CA THR A 127 -8.67 -0.53 3.36
C THR A 127 -8.40 -0.42 4.84
N LEU A 128 -7.21 0.07 5.20
CA LEU A 128 -6.84 0.47 6.56
C LEU A 128 -6.43 1.94 6.55
N LEU A 129 -6.38 2.54 7.72
CA LEU A 129 -5.83 3.87 7.92
C LEU A 129 -4.40 3.75 8.46
N GLU A 130 -3.43 4.42 7.83
CA GLU A 130 -2.04 4.45 8.27
C GLU A 130 -1.59 5.88 8.57
N ALA A 131 -0.66 6.03 9.53
CA ALA A 131 -0.07 7.32 9.87
C ALA A 131 1.26 7.53 9.14
N PHE A 132 1.36 8.63 8.42
CA PHE A 132 2.58 9.11 7.75
C PHE A 132 2.97 10.46 8.39
N GLY A 133 3.65 10.41 9.54
CA GLY A 133 3.86 11.59 10.36
C GLY A 133 2.53 12.23 10.80
N PRO A 134 2.27 13.51 10.49
CA PRO A 134 1.05 14.19 10.89
C PRO A 134 -0.17 13.80 10.06
N LEU A 135 0.02 13.14 8.92
CA LEU A 135 -1.04 12.78 7.99
C LEU A 135 -1.49 11.33 8.19
N LYS A 136 -2.78 11.11 8.38
CA LYS A 136 -3.39 9.78 8.30
C LYS A 136 -3.98 9.59 6.92
N ALA A 137 -3.62 8.50 6.24
CA ALA A 137 -4.08 8.21 4.88
C ALA A 137 -4.50 6.75 4.72
N THR A 138 -5.42 6.53 3.78
CA THR A 138 -5.96 5.21 3.45
C THR A 138 -4.96 4.37 2.67
N VAL A 139 -4.71 3.15 3.14
CA VAL A 139 -3.85 2.15 2.47
C VAL A 139 -4.62 0.90 2.09
N SER A 140 -4.19 0.22 1.05
CA SER A 140 -4.74 -1.08 0.62
C SER A 140 -3.68 -1.94 -0.07
N VAL A 141 -3.96 -3.22 -0.28
CA VAL A 141 -3.08 -4.11 -1.07
C VAL A 141 -3.07 -3.77 -2.56
N GLU A 142 -4.11 -3.10 -3.05
CA GLU A 142 -4.34 -2.85 -4.47
C GLU A 142 -3.52 -1.70 -5.05
N SER A 143 -2.91 -0.89 -4.23
CA SER A 143 -2.15 0.23 -4.72
C SER A 143 -0.87 0.49 -3.94
N PHE A 144 0.01 1.19 -4.64
CA PHE A 144 1.25 1.64 -4.05
C PHE A 144 0.99 2.60 -2.87
N SER A 145 1.75 2.40 -1.82
CA SER A 145 1.96 3.32 -0.71
C SER A 145 3.34 3.03 -0.14
N GLN A 146 3.96 4.02 0.48
CA GLN A 146 5.27 3.86 1.09
C GLN A 146 5.28 2.68 2.09
N VAL A 147 6.31 1.84 1.98
CA VAL A 147 6.41 0.61 2.80
C VAL A 147 6.97 0.87 4.18
N ASN A 148 7.63 2.01 4.38
CA ASN A 148 8.11 2.49 5.66
C ASN A 148 7.34 3.78 6.02
N PRO A 149 6.27 3.72 6.81
CA PRO A 149 5.47 4.89 7.16
C PRO A 149 6.23 5.89 8.02
N LEU A 150 7.20 5.44 8.83
CA LEU A 150 8.03 6.33 9.66
C LEU A 150 8.96 7.18 8.80
N ALA A 151 9.65 6.55 7.84
CA ALA A 151 10.49 7.28 6.90
C ALA A 151 9.68 8.19 5.97
N ALA A 152 8.51 7.73 5.51
CA ALA A 152 7.60 8.57 4.73
C ALA A 152 7.09 9.77 5.54
N GLY A 153 6.78 9.57 6.82
CA GLY A 153 6.41 10.65 7.72
C GLY A 153 7.52 11.69 7.88
N ALA A 154 8.77 11.25 8.07
CA ALA A 154 9.91 12.15 8.14
C ALA A 154 10.11 12.95 6.83
N LEU A 155 9.95 12.30 5.67
CA LEU A 155 10.00 12.95 4.37
C LEU A 155 8.89 14.01 4.21
N LEU A 156 7.68 13.70 4.64
CA LEU A 156 6.55 14.64 4.61
C LEU A 156 6.79 15.85 5.52
N GLU A 157 7.33 15.64 6.72
CA GLU A 157 7.68 16.74 7.63
C GLU A 157 8.77 17.63 7.04
N GLU A 158 9.80 17.05 6.44
CA GLU A 158 10.86 17.81 5.78
C GLU A 158 10.30 18.64 4.61
N ALA A 159 9.50 18.01 3.74
CA ALA A 159 8.84 18.73 2.64
C ALA A 159 7.96 19.88 3.16
N ARG A 160 7.30 19.72 4.30
CA ARG A 160 6.51 20.78 4.93
C ARG A 160 7.36 21.97 5.38
N THR A 161 8.61 21.75 5.78
CA THR A 161 9.53 22.86 6.17
C THR A 161 10.05 23.62 4.95
N LEU A 162 10.23 22.95 3.82
CA LEU A 162 10.78 23.52 2.59
C LEU A 162 9.75 24.32 1.76
N VAL A 163 8.46 24.14 2.03
CA VAL A 163 7.39 24.75 1.23
C VAL A 163 6.80 25.97 1.94
N PHE A 164 6.81 27.11 1.27
CA PHE A 164 6.36 28.40 1.82
C PHE A 164 4.85 28.66 1.66
N GLY A 165 4.16 27.92 0.80
CA GLY A 165 2.76 28.16 0.44
C GLY A 165 2.60 29.13 -0.72
N GLY A 166 1.35 29.42 -1.10
CA GLY A 166 1.03 30.35 -2.20
C GLY A 166 -0.37 30.11 -2.78
N ARG A 167 -0.60 30.69 -3.97
CA ARG A 167 -1.90 30.54 -4.62
C ARG A 167 -2.13 29.13 -5.14
N ARG A 168 -1.13 28.54 -5.81
CA ARG A 168 -1.31 27.24 -6.49
C ARG A 168 -0.13 26.31 -6.25
N ALA A 169 -0.40 25.03 -6.08
CA ALA A 169 0.58 23.95 -6.10
C ALA A 169 0.17 22.87 -7.10
N LEU A 170 1.17 22.27 -7.74
CA LEU A 170 1.01 21.13 -8.64
C LEU A 170 1.88 19.99 -8.15
N GLU A 171 1.26 18.86 -7.85
CA GLU A 171 1.96 17.60 -7.57
C GLU A 171 1.80 16.65 -8.77
N LEU A 172 2.91 16.24 -9.37
CA LEU A 172 2.96 15.25 -10.43
C LEU A 172 3.30 13.89 -9.84
N TYR A 173 2.71 12.81 -10.39
CA TYR A 173 2.86 11.44 -9.87
C TYR A 173 2.39 11.29 -8.42
N ALA A 174 1.29 11.94 -8.12
CA ALA A 174 0.83 12.17 -6.75
C ALA A 174 0.46 10.90 -5.96
N GLY A 175 0.26 9.77 -6.64
CA GLY A 175 -0.26 8.58 -5.96
C GLY A 175 -1.61 8.85 -5.31
N SER A 176 -1.72 8.58 -4.00
CA SER A 176 -2.90 8.95 -3.21
C SER A 176 -2.84 10.39 -2.66
N GLY A 177 -1.86 11.19 -3.07
CA GLY A 177 -1.77 12.61 -2.76
C GLY A 177 -1.31 12.92 -1.34
N LEU A 178 -0.36 12.16 -0.79
CA LEU A 178 0.15 12.41 0.56
C LEU A 178 0.70 13.85 0.71
N PHE A 179 1.52 14.30 -0.26
CA PHE A 179 2.03 15.67 -0.23
C PHE A 179 0.94 16.70 -0.51
N SER A 180 0.08 16.47 -1.50
CA SER A 180 -1.05 17.37 -1.79
C SER A 180 -1.93 17.59 -0.58
N LEU A 181 -2.30 16.51 0.12
CA LEU A 181 -3.16 16.56 1.31
C LEU A 181 -2.47 17.23 2.50
N LEU A 182 -1.17 16.93 2.72
CA LEU A 182 -0.39 17.54 3.79
C LEU A 182 -0.19 19.04 3.59
N LEU A 183 0.08 19.46 2.35
CA LEU A 183 0.42 20.84 2.01
C LEU A 183 -0.81 21.69 1.70
N SER A 184 -1.98 21.09 1.53
CA SER A 184 -3.22 21.82 1.20
C SER A 184 -3.53 23.03 2.08
N PRO A 185 -3.26 23.04 3.40
CA PRO A 185 -3.56 24.22 4.22
C PRO A 185 -2.69 25.46 3.90
N ARG A 186 -1.64 25.29 3.09
CA ARG A 186 -0.70 26.38 2.72
C ARG A 186 -0.97 26.99 1.35
N TYR A 187 -1.95 26.46 0.61
CA TYR A 187 -2.28 26.91 -0.75
C TYR A 187 -3.76 27.20 -0.91
N GLU A 188 -4.09 28.11 -1.83
CA GLU A 188 -5.48 28.36 -2.21
C GLU A 188 -6.03 27.21 -3.08
N GLU A 189 -5.19 26.62 -3.95
CA GLU A 189 -5.51 25.47 -4.80
C GLU A 189 -4.33 24.51 -4.88
N VAL A 190 -4.62 23.21 -4.77
CA VAL A 190 -3.63 22.13 -5.00
C VAL A 190 -4.17 21.19 -6.07
N VAL A 191 -3.37 20.96 -7.12
CA VAL A 191 -3.69 20.02 -8.19
C VAL A 191 -2.78 18.81 -8.09
N ALA A 192 -3.36 17.63 -7.87
CA ALA A 192 -2.68 16.34 -7.77
C ALA A 192 -2.90 15.52 -9.04
N VAL A 193 -1.85 15.24 -9.79
CA VAL A 193 -1.91 14.50 -11.06
C VAL A 193 -1.42 13.08 -10.87
N GLU A 194 -2.26 12.11 -11.16
CA GLU A 194 -1.97 10.68 -11.03
C GLU A 194 -2.70 9.86 -12.10
N ILE A 195 -2.04 8.86 -12.68
CA ILE A 195 -2.61 8.02 -13.73
C ILE A 195 -3.44 6.84 -13.15
N SER A 196 -3.11 6.38 -11.96
CA SER A 196 -3.75 5.24 -11.32
C SER A 196 -5.14 5.59 -10.81
N LYS A 197 -6.16 4.94 -11.39
CA LYS A 197 -7.56 5.11 -10.96
C LYS A 197 -7.75 4.81 -9.47
N GLU A 198 -7.10 3.76 -8.96
CA GLU A 198 -7.25 3.34 -7.56
C GLU A 198 -6.56 4.32 -6.60
N ALA A 199 -5.38 4.82 -6.97
CA ALA A 199 -4.69 5.83 -6.17
C ALA A 199 -5.51 7.13 -6.08
N VAL A 200 -6.02 7.63 -7.21
CA VAL A 200 -6.91 8.80 -7.26
C VAL A 200 -8.17 8.58 -6.41
N ARG A 201 -8.82 7.42 -6.54
CA ARG A 201 -10.01 7.09 -5.74
C ARG A 201 -9.75 7.20 -4.23
N ARG A 202 -8.59 6.72 -3.76
CA ARG A 202 -8.23 6.81 -2.34
C ARG A 202 -7.85 8.22 -1.94
N GLY A 203 -7.10 8.93 -2.76
CA GLY A 203 -6.81 10.34 -2.54
C GLY A 203 -8.09 11.16 -2.37
N GLU A 204 -9.09 10.92 -3.20
CA GLU A 204 -10.41 11.55 -3.09
C GLU A 204 -11.17 11.15 -1.80
N MET A 205 -11.04 9.90 -1.34
CA MET A 205 -11.61 9.50 -0.05
C MET A 205 -10.94 10.25 1.11
N ASP A 206 -9.60 10.29 1.10
CA ASP A 206 -8.84 10.98 2.13
C ASP A 206 -9.04 12.49 2.08
N ARG A 207 -9.13 13.10 0.89
CA ARG A 207 -9.49 14.50 0.69
C ARG A 207 -10.79 14.86 1.39
N LYS A 208 -11.83 14.06 1.17
CA LYS A 208 -13.15 14.26 1.82
C LYS A 208 -13.07 14.08 3.34
N ARG A 209 -12.39 13.04 3.81
CA ARG A 209 -12.22 12.75 5.24
C ARG A 209 -11.47 13.86 5.97
N LEU A 210 -10.49 14.48 5.31
CA LEU A 210 -9.67 15.56 5.86
C LEU A 210 -10.25 16.96 5.65
N GLY A 211 -11.34 17.09 4.90
CA GLY A 211 -11.91 18.40 4.56
C GLY A 211 -11.01 19.26 3.66
N ALA A 212 -10.11 18.63 2.87
CA ALA A 212 -9.17 19.34 1.99
C ALA A 212 -9.87 19.74 0.66
N GLU A 213 -10.84 20.66 0.72
CA GLU A 213 -11.69 21.03 -0.41
C GLU A 213 -10.92 21.71 -1.54
N ASN A 214 -9.80 22.35 -1.24
CA ASN A 214 -8.92 23.01 -2.19
C ASN A 214 -7.98 22.06 -2.95
N VAL A 215 -8.01 20.75 -2.66
CA VAL A 215 -7.26 19.72 -3.40
C VAL A 215 -8.12 19.15 -4.51
N ARG A 216 -7.59 19.10 -5.72
CA ARG A 216 -8.24 18.51 -6.89
C ARG A 216 -7.37 17.42 -7.49
N PHE A 217 -7.88 16.20 -7.57
CA PHE A 217 -7.20 15.10 -8.25
C PHE A 217 -7.55 15.08 -9.74
N LEU A 218 -6.53 15.01 -10.59
CA LEU A 218 -6.65 14.83 -12.04
C LEU A 218 -6.09 13.46 -12.42
N ARG A 219 -6.98 12.59 -12.91
CA ARG A 219 -6.57 11.29 -13.44
C ARG A 219 -6.04 11.42 -14.85
N MET A 220 -4.73 11.63 -14.99
CA MET A 220 -4.07 11.76 -16.29
C MET A 220 -2.59 11.36 -16.21
N ASP A 221 -1.97 11.18 -17.37
CA ASP A 221 -0.52 11.03 -17.48
C ASP A 221 0.15 12.37 -17.13
N ALA A 222 1.04 12.38 -16.15
CA ALA A 222 1.75 13.59 -15.71
C ALA A 222 2.54 14.28 -16.85
N ARG A 223 2.99 13.53 -17.87
CA ARG A 223 3.65 14.07 -19.06
C ARG A 223 2.73 14.94 -19.93
N LYS A 224 1.42 14.83 -19.73
CA LYS A 224 0.39 15.61 -20.44
C LYS A 224 -0.19 16.74 -19.58
N ALA A 225 0.30 16.90 -18.35
CA ALA A 225 -0.08 18.00 -17.50
C ALA A 225 0.69 19.24 -17.97
N GLU A 226 0.01 20.13 -18.66
CA GLU A 226 0.52 21.46 -18.96
C GLU A 226 0.35 22.33 -17.70
N ALA A 227 1.38 23.11 -17.40
CA ALA A 227 1.44 23.96 -16.21
C ALA A 227 0.49 25.17 -16.32
#